data_6a4c4cfea00ba4d60eb94f4019496a41
#
_entry.id   6a4c4cfea00ba4d60eb94f4019496a41
#
_cell.length_a   1.000
_cell.length_b   1.000
_cell.length_c   1.000
_cell.angle_alpha   90.00
_cell.angle_beta   90.00
_cell.angle_gamma   90.00
#
_symmetry.space_group_name_H-M   'P 1'
#
loop_
_entity.id
_entity.type
_entity.pdbx_description
1 polymer ?
#
loop_
_entity_poly.entity_id
_entity_poly.type
_entity_poly.pdbx_seq_one_letter_code
_entity_poly.pdbx_strand_id
1 'polypeptide(L)' 'MKSTGVVRKVDELGRIVLPISIRQTMDINEKDSLEIFTDENKIILQN' A
#
# COMPACT_ATOMS: atom_id res chain seq x y z
N MET A 1 7.90 -6.35 -10.80
CA MET A 1 7.62 -5.26 -9.84
C MET A 1 8.84 -4.40 -9.64
N LYS A 2 8.63 -3.12 -9.44
CA LYS A 2 9.71 -2.19 -9.13
C LYS A 2 9.63 -1.79 -7.67
N SER A 3 10.79 -1.70 -7.01
CA SER A 3 10.83 -1.16 -5.66
C SER A 3 10.68 0.36 -5.71
N THR A 4 9.91 0.90 -4.78
CA THR A 4 9.83 2.35 -4.58
C THR A 4 10.94 2.85 -3.67
N GLY A 5 11.60 1.93 -2.98
CA GLY A 5 12.58 2.28 -1.96
C GLY A 5 11.96 2.72 -0.64
N VAL A 6 10.63 2.77 -0.58
CA VAL A 6 9.94 3.20 0.65
C VAL A 6 9.74 2.01 1.56
N VAL A 7 10.07 2.20 2.83
CA VAL A 7 9.90 1.18 3.87
C VAL A 7 9.00 1.76 4.95
N ARG A 8 8.02 0.99 5.37
CA ARG A 8 7.11 1.40 6.45
C ARG A 8 7.01 0.28 7.48
N LYS A 9 6.85 0.67 8.73
CA LYS A 9 6.67 -0.28 9.81
C LYS A 9 5.19 -0.55 10.00
N VAL A 10 4.87 -1.79 10.35
CA VAL A 10 3.52 -2.15 10.77
C VAL A 10 3.35 -1.73 12.22
N ASP A 11 2.27 -1.02 12.53
CA ASP A 11 2.02 -0.57 13.89
C ASP A 11 1.37 -1.68 14.73
N GLU A 12 1.04 -1.36 15.98
CA GLU A 12 0.50 -2.35 16.92
C GLU A 12 -0.90 -2.84 16.54
N LEU A 13 -1.60 -2.10 15.68
CA LEU A 13 -2.93 -2.49 15.20
C LEU A 13 -2.87 -3.13 13.82
N GLY A 14 -1.67 -3.41 13.31
CA GLY A 14 -1.51 -4.03 12.01
C GLY A 14 -1.66 -3.07 10.84
N ARG A 15 -1.45 -1.78 11.06
CA ARG A 15 -1.63 -0.76 10.02
C ARG A 15 -0.28 -0.28 9.51
N ILE A 16 -0.24 0.08 8.24
CA ILE A 16 0.87 0.83 7.66
C ILE A 16 0.30 2.04 6.94
N VAL A 17 1.11 3.10 6.83
CA VAL A 17 0.72 4.30 6.11
C VAL A 17 1.25 4.20 4.69
N LEU A 18 0.38 4.40 3.70
CA LEU A 18 0.79 4.51 2.31
C LEU A 18 1.31 5.93 2.09
N PRO A 19 2.57 6.09 1.62
CA PRO A 19 3.11 7.42 1.38
C PRO A 19 2.28 8.21 0.39
N ILE A 20 2.22 9.51 0.58
CA ILE A 20 1.41 10.36 -0.29
C ILE A 20 1.89 10.30 -1.75
N SER A 21 3.20 10.15 -1.96
CA SER A 21 3.75 10.06 -3.31
C SER A 21 3.21 8.83 -4.05
N ILE A 22 3.10 7.70 -3.35
CA ILE A 22 2.55 6.48 -3.94
C ILE A 22 1.06 6.63 -4.17
N ARG A 23 0.33 7.22 -3.22
CA ARG A 23 -1.09 7.45 -3.38
C ARG A 23 -1.39 8.33 -4.58
N GLN A 24 -0.60 9.37 -4.79
CA GLN A 24 -0.77 10.26 -5.93
C GLN A 24 -0.47 9.56 -7.24
N THR A 25 0.64 8.81 -7.30
CA THR A 25 1.03 8.09 -8.51
C THR A 25 -0.03 7.06 -8.91
N MET A 26 -0.61 6.39 -7.93
CA MET A 26 -1.60 5.32 -8.15
C MET A 26 -3.04 5.83 -8.13
N ASP A 27 -3.23 7.14 -7.96
CA ASP A 27 -4.56 7.77 -7.89
C ASP A 27 -5.44 7.15 -6.80
N ILE A 28 -4.85 7.00 -5.63
CA ILE A 28 -5.55 6.48 -4.46
C ILE A 28 -5.98 7.67 -3.60
N ASN A 29 -7.30 7.83 -3.45
CA ASN A 29 -7.87 8.97 -2.75
C ASN A 29 -8.54 8.54 -1.46
N GLU A 30 -8.80 9.52 -0.59
CA GLU A 30 -9.49 9.28 0.67
C GLU A 30 -10.80 8.53 0.41
N LYS A 31 -11.08 7.53 1.25
CA LYS A 31 -12.27 6.69 1.19
C LYS A 31 -12.31 5.73 0.01
N ASP A 32 -11.29 5.69 -0.82
CA ASP A 32 -11.20 4.67 -1.84
C ASP A 32 -11.08 3.30 -1.20
N SER A 33 -11.68 2.31 -1.84
CA SER A 33 -11.57 0.92 -1.40
C SER A 33 -10.46 0.24 -2.19
N LEU A 34 -9.65 -0.52 -1.48
CA LEU A 34 -8.56 -1.28 -2.09
C LEU A 34 -8.78 -2.75 -1.78
N GLU A 35 -8.71 -3.58 -2.80
CA GLU A 35 -8.73 -5.02 -2.60
C GLU A 35 -7.31 -5.48 -2.25
N ILE A 36 -7.23 -6.40 -1.31
CA ILE A 36 -5.95 -6.91 -0.82
C ILE A 36 -5.75 -8.30 -1.41
N PHE A 37 -4.67 -8.46 -2.16
CA PHE A 37 -4.27 -9.75 -2.72
C PHE A 37 -2.99 -10.20 -2.07
N THR A 38 -2.75 -11.49 -2.03
CA THR A 38 -1.47 -12.04 -1.62
C THR A 38 -0.90 -12.86 -2.77
N ASP A 39 0.42 -12.80 -2.91
CA ASP A 39 1.16 -13.60 -3.89
C ASP A 39 2.45 -14.02 -3.24
N GLU A 40 2.53 -15.30 -2.86
CA GLU A 40 3.64 -15.84 -2.09
C GLU A 40 3.84 -15.03 -0.81
N ASN A 41 4.91 -14.26 -0.71
CA ASN A 41 5.20 -13.44 0.48
C ASN A 41 4.95 -11.96 0.25
N LYS A 42 4.10 -11.63 -0.74
CA LYS A 42 3.80 -10.24 -1.10
C LYS A 42 2.34 -9.92 -0.83
N ILE A 43 2.10 -8.66 -0.49
CA ILE A 43 0.76 -8.12 -0.35
C ILE A 43 0.58 -7.12 -1.49
N ILE A 44 -0.49 -7.26 -2.25
CA ILE A 44 -0.79 -6.41 -3.39
C ILE A 44 -2.11 -5.71 -3.11
N LEU A 45 -2.11 -4.38 -3.25
CA LEU A 45 -3.30 -3.56 -3.06
C LEU A 45 -3.73 -3.02 -4.42
N GLN A 46 -5.02 -3.08 -4.69
CA GLN A 46 -5.54 -2.66 -5.97
C GLN A 46 -6.90 -1.98 -5.81
N ASN A 47 -7.06 -0.86 -6.53
CA ASN A 47 -8.35 -0.17 -6.62
C ASN A 47 -9.42 -1.03 -7.28
#